data_22da8b2bdf6a7bb3058d750cd6f656d3
#
_entry.id   22da8b2bdf6a7bb3058d750cd6f656d3
#
_cell.length_a   1.000
_cell.length_b   1.000
_cell.length_c   1.000
_cell.angle_alpha   90.00
_cell.angle_beta   90.00
_cell.angle_gamma   90.00
#
_symmetry.space_group_name_H-M   'P 1'
#
loop_
_entity.id
_entity.type
_entity.pdbx_description
1 polymer ?
#
loop_
_entity_poly.entity_id
_entity_poly.type
_entity_poly.pdbx_seq_one_letter_code
_entity_poly.pdbx_strand_id
1 'polypeptide(L)'
;MDVGKERIACGPVCFALQYRDIDGGAPHGAGAGSGGGTHADQGVCVQVVGVVDGAERELLRFECLDNHPHYHYDPANTNVSVMLDATVTGNPLRWTMTQLRRRLPAMLGRAGYEQIALQIDPSQLMPALDEVEAKACEMAISKRRTVRHNRGTDVIEAGNIRFGLEMRVAGQGDGGIAIHVLGDIAGQEIELLAFDCFRIYPHYHYGPRYKNERIYLDKTLVPDPFKWAVDQFKAGKLPAMLTRAGYPTVAAALDEGLIAGKLPEVEARAHAMLQA
;
A
#
# COMPACT_ATOMS: atom_id res chain seq x y z
N MET A 1 -13.99 -18.65 11.51
CA MET A 1 -14.35 -17.62 10.52
C MET A 1 -14.36 -16.27 11.24
N ASP A 2 -13.51 -15.36 10.83
CA ASP A 2 -13.47 -14.01 11.39
C ASP A 2 -14.35 -13.11 10.51
N VAL A 3 -15.60 -12.92 10.90
CA VAL A 3 -16.58 -12.11 10.19
C VAL A 3 -16.58 -10.70 10.77
N GLY A 4 -16.62 -9.71 9.91
CA GLY A 4 -16.69 -8.31 10.29
C GLY A 4 -17.85 -8.02 11.24
N LYS A 5 -17.61 -7.10 12.18
CA LYS A 5 -18.59 -6.75 13.23
C LYS A 5 -19.68 -5.81 12.72
N GLU A 6 -19.38 -4.99 11.72
CA GLU A 6 -20.35 -4.10 11.07
C GLU A 6 -21.12 -4.89 10.02
N ARG A 7 -22.43 -5.05 10.20
CA ARG A 7 -23.25 -5.95 9.39
C ARG A 7 -24.47 -5.23 8.81
N ILE A 8 -24.70 -5.41 7.52
CA ILE A 8 -25.85 -4.86 6.78
C ILE A 8 -26.60 -6.01 6.13
N ALA A 9 -27.83 -6.25 6.56
CA ALA A 9 -28.68 -7.32 6.02
C ALA A 9 -29.24 -6.92 4.64
N CYS A 10 -29.32 -7.89 3.73
CA CYS A 10 -29.89 -7.71 2.40
C CYS A 10 -30.51 -9.02 1.91
N GLY A 11 -31.79 -9.24 2.18
CA GLY A 11 -32.50 -10.46 1.81
C GLY A 11 -31.78 -11.74 2.28
N PRO A 12 -31.38 -12.63 1.35
CA PRO A 12 -30.72 -13.91 1.69
C PRO A 12 -29.24 -13.75 2.07
N VAL A 13 -28.67 -12.56 1.96
CA VAL A 13 -27.27 -12.29 2.29
C VAL A 13 -27.13 -11.17 3.32
N CYS A 14 -25.97 -11.12 3.94
CA CYS A 14 -25.54 -10.04 4.81
C CYS A 14 -24.16 -9.57 4.35
N PHE A 15 -23.97 -8.26 4.23
CA PHE A 15 -22.65 -7.68 4.04
C PHE A 15 -22.02 -7.45 5.41
N ALA A 16 -20.78 -7.95 5.59
CA ALA A 16 -20.01 -7.70 6.81
C ALA A 16 -18.74 -6.93 6.45
N LEU A 17 -18.43 -5.90 7.25
CA LEU A 17 -17.30 -5.02 7.04
C LEU A 17 -16.27 -5.18 8.17
N GLN A 18 -15.01 -5.20 7.79
CA GLN A 18 -13.88 -5.23 8.70
C GLN A 18 -12.75 -4.36 8.14
N TYR A 19 -12.13 -3.55 8.98
CA TYR A 19 -10.85 -2.95 8.62
C TYR A 19 -9.73 -3.93 8.98
N ARG A 20 -8.90 -4.24 8.01
CA ARG A 20 -7.71 -5.06 8.20
C ARG A 20 -6.49 -4.18 8.28
N ASP A 21 -5.70 -4.47 9.28
CA ASP A 21 -4.41 -3.89 9.53
C ASP A 21 -3.41 -5.05 9.66
N ILE A 22 -2.64 -5.23 8.61
CA ILE A 22 -1.74 -6.37 8.45
C ILE A 22 -0.33 -5.89 8.76
N ASP A 23 0.14 -6.18 9.96
CA ASP A 23 1.54 -5.96 10.31
C ASP A 23 2.42 -6.95 9.55
N GLY A 24 3.50 -6.47 8.97
CA GLY A 24 4.44 -7.23 8.14
C GLY A 24 5.17 -8.39 8.84
N GLY A 25 4.55 -9.04 9.83
CA GLY A 25 5.09 -10.14 10.61
C GLY A 25 4.33 -11.47 10.53
N ALA A 26 3.13 -11.53 9.93
CA ALA A 26 2.36 -12.76 9.86
C ALA A 26 2.37 -13.35 8.43
N PRO A 27 2.73 -14.63 8.23
CA PRO A 27 2.61 -15.27 6.93
C PRO A 27 1.12 -15.44 6.60
N HIS A 28 0.62 -14.75 5.58
CA HIS A 28 -0.68 -15.06 5.02
C HIS A 28 -0.63 -16.40 4.29
N GLY A 29 -1.62 -17.23 4.55
CA GLY A 29 -1.77 -18.59 4.09
C GLY A 29 -1.30 -18.83 2.67
N ALA A 30 -0.42 -19.77 2.54
CA ALA A 30 0.42 -20.09 1.41
C ALA A 30 -0.34 -20.35 0.10
N GLY A 31 -0.13 -19.43 -0.86
CA GLY A 31 0.03 -19.81 -2.25
C GLY A 31 1.52 -19.67 -2.53
N ALA A 32 2.22 -20.78 -2.69
CA ALA A 32 3.67 -20.79 -2.88
C ALA A 32 4.07 -20.08 -4.17
N GLY A 33 4.76 -18.96 -4.03
CA GLY A 33 5.40 -18.21 -5.11
C GLY A 33 6.43 -17.25 -4.50
N SER A 34 7.63 -17.75 -4.34
CA SER A 34 8.94 -17.12 -4.17
C SER A 34 9.00 -15.60 -3.99
N GLY A 35 9.46 -15.16 -2.84
CA GLY A 35 9.87 -13.79 -2.57
C GLY A 35 9.30 -13.28 -1.25
N GLY A 36 9.70 -13.89 -0.14
CA GLY A 36 9.17 -13.57 1.18
C GLY A 36 9.70 -12.24 1.72
N GLY A 37 8.91 -11.20 1.52
CA GLY A 37 8.93 -10.03 2.39
C GLY A 37 7.53 -9.86 2.94
N THR A 38 7.34 -9.96 4.24
CA THR A 38 6.07 -9.66 4.91
C THR A 38 5.82 -8.17 4.79
N HIS A 39 5.04 -7.76 3.80
CA HIS A 39 4.72 -6.36 3.60
C HIS A 39 3.53 -6.00 4.47
N ALA A 40 3.68 -4.91 5.23
CA ALA A 40 2.54 -4.29 5.90
C ALA A 40 1.51 -3.87 4.86
N ASP A 41 0.25 -4.15 5.11
CA ASP A 41 -0.85 -3.76 4.24
C ASP A 41 -2.08 -3.42 5.08
N GLN A 42 -2.97 -2.63 4.54
CA GLN A 42 -4.18 -2.23 5.25
C GLN A 42 -5.32 -1.95 4.27
N GLY A 43 -6.54 -2.05 4.74
CA GLY A 43 -7.71 -1.73 3.94
C GLY A 43 -9.01 -2.30 4.48
N VAL A 44 -10.07 -2.02 3.78
CA VAL A 44 -11.40 -2.53 4.13
C VAL A 44 -11.59 -3.90 3.50
N CYS A 45 -12.06 -4.85 4.30
CA CYS A 45 -12.56 -6.14 3.85
C CYS A 45 -14.08 -6.07 3.79
N VAL A 46 -14.66 -6.39 2.62
CA VAL A 46 -16.09 -6.53 2.41
C VAL A 46 -16.40 -8.01 2.22
N GLN A 47 -17.20 -8.58 3.10
CA GLN A 47 -17.60 -9.98 3.07
C GLN A 47 -19.09 -10.08 2.68
N VAL A 48 -19.43 -11.04 1.83
CA VAL A 48 -20.79 -11.44 1.55
C VAL A 48 -21.04 -12.76 2.27
N VAL A 49 -21.95 -12.75 3.22
CA VAL A 49 -22.26 -13.87 4.09
C VAL A 49 -23.70 -14.32 3.83
N GLY A 50 -23.96 -15.60 3.83
CA GLY A 50 -25.31 -16.16 3.66
C GLY A 50 -25.48 -17.43 4.50
N VAL A 51 -26.71 -17.96 4.54
CA VAL A 51 -27.01 -19.22 5.21
C VAL A 51 -27.01 -20.34 4.18
N VAL A 52 -26.16 -21.35 4.38
CA VAL A 52 -26.02 -22.54 3.54
C VAL A 52 -26.13 -23.74 4.46
N ASP A 53 -27.04 -24.67 4.16
CA ASP A 53 -27.30 -25.87 4.98
C ASP A 53 -27.54 -25.56 6.46
N GLY A 54 -28.26 -24.46 6.76
CA GLY A 54 -28.58 -24.03 8.11
C GLY A 54 -27.44 -23.36 8.89
N ALA A 55 -26.28 -23.18 8.26
CA ALA A 55 -25.12 -22.52 8.88
C ALA A 55 -24.73 -21.25 8.12
N GLU A 56 -24.29 -20.24 8.86
CA GLU A 56 -23.74 -19.03 8.26
C GLU A 56 -22.39 -19.34 7.59
N ARG A 57 -22.25 -18.94 6.34
CA ARG A 57 -21.03 -19.11 5.54
C ARG A 57 -20.64 -17.81 4.84
N GLU A 58 -19.34 -17.60 4.68
CA GLU A 58 -18.78 -16.56 3.86
C GLU A 58 -18.76 -17.03 2.40
N LEU A 59 -19.52 -16.35 1.56
CA LEU A 59 -19.74 -16.72 0.16
C LEU A 59 -18.74 -16.05 -0.78
N LEU A 60 -18.45 -14.76 -0.51
CA LEU A 60 -17.47 -13.95 -1.21
C LEU A 60 -16.74 -13.08 -0.21
N ARG A 61 -15.47 -12.76 -0.51
CA ARG A 61 -14.65 -11.81 0.26
C ARG A 61 -13.91 -10.89 -0.68
N PHE A 62 -13.89 -9.60 -0.37
CA PHE A 62 -13.14 -8.60 -1.10
C PHE A 62 -12.17 -7.92 -0.14
N GLU A 63 -10.89 -8.14 -0.35
CA GLU A 63 -9.80 -7.52 0.39
C GLU A 63 -9.37 -6.24 -0.35
N CYS A 64 -9.97 -5.11 0.02
CA CYS A 64 -9.67 -3.82 -0.60
C CYS A 64 -8.41 -3.21 0.03
N LEU A 65 -7.31 -3.94 -0.03
CA LEU A 65 -6.02 -3.56 0.54
C LEU A 65 -5.29 -2.52 -0.33
N ASP A 66 -4.39 -1.76 0.28
CA ASP A 66 -3.64 -0.71 -0.40
C ASP A 66 -2.63 -1.27 -1.42
N ASN A 67 -1.93 -2.36 -1.07
CA ASN A 67 -0.84 -2.90 -1.88
C ASN A 67 -1.20 -4.18 -2.62
N HIS A 68 -1.98 -5.07 -1.99
CA HIS A 68 -2.32 -6.38 -2.54
C HIS A 68 -3.84 -6.60 -2.55
N PRO A 69 -4.61 -5.74 -3.26
CA PRO A 69 -6.04 -5.93 -3.34
C PRO A 69 -6.38 -7.21 -4.09
N HIS A 70 -7.32 -7.98 -3.55
CA HIS A 70 -7.76 -9.24 -4.12
C HIS A 70 -9.15 -9.62 -3.63
N TYR A 71 -9.76 -10.62 -4.25
CA TYR A 71 -11.05 -11.13 -3.78
C TYR A 71 -11.10 -12.65 -3.88
N HIS A 72 -12.04 -13.24 -3.14
CA HIS A 72 -12.18 -14.67 -3.03
C HIS A 72 -13.59 -15.12 -3.40
N TYR A 73 -13.67 -16.21 -4.13
CA TYR A 73 -14.88 -17.01 -4.29
C TYR A 73 -14.85 -18.14 -3.27
N ASP A 74 -15.99 -18.35 -2.62
CA ASP A 74 -16.19 -19.43 -1.65
C ASP A 74 -15.04 -19.57 -0.64
N PRO A 75 -14.77 -18.51 0.17
CA PRO A 75 -13.64 -18.51 1.09
C PRO A 75 -13.68 -19.63 2.13
N ALA A 76 -14.88 -20.13 2.43
CA ALA A 76 -15.09 -21.20 3.43
C ALA A 76 -14.67 -22.60 2.94
N ASN A 77 -14.60 -22.82 1.62
CA ASN A 77 -14.30 -24.15 1.03
C ASN A 77 -13.19 -24.09 -0.02
N THR A 78 -13.53 -23.69 -1.25
CA THR A 78 -12.57 -23.71 -2.37
C THR A 78 -11.56 -22.57 -2.30
N ASN A 79 -11.93 -21.46 -1.68
CA ASN A 79 -11.09 -20.28 -1.43
C ASN A 79 -10.31 -19.81 -2.68
N VAL A 80 -10.97 -19.73 -3.82
CA VAL A 80 -10.35 -19.29 -5.07
C VAL A 80 -10.03 -17.80 -4.98
N SER A 81 -8.75 -17.44 -4.90
CA SER A 81 -8.29 -16.06 -4.82
C SER A 81 -7.99 -15.47 -6.20
N VAL A 82 -8.38 -14.22 -6.42
CA VAL A 82 -8.14 -13.46 -7.65
C VAL A 82 -7.55 -12.10 -7.29
N MET A 83 -6.32 -11.86 -7.75
CA MET A 83 -5.64 -10.59 -7.54
C MET A 83 -6.23 -9.48 -8.41
N LEU A 84 -6.26 -8.26 -7.87
CA LEU A 84 -6.63 -7.05 -8.59
C LEU A 84 -5.37 -6.26 -8.97
N ASP A 85 -5.28 -5.87 -10.23
CA ASP A 85 -4.30 -4.89 -10.66
C ASP A 85 -4.89 -3.49 -10.44
N ALA A 86 -4.43 -2.80 -9.39
CA ALA A 86 -4.90 -1.46 -9.04
C ALA A 86 -4.63 -0.42 -10.15
N THR A 87 -3.64 -0.65 -11.01
CA THR A 87 -3.36 0.22 -12.16
C THR A 87 -4.52 0.19 -13.16
N VAL A 88 -5.14 -0.97 -13.34
CA VAL A 88 -6.27 -1.18 -14.27
C VAL A 88 -7.60 -0.91 -13.60
N THR A 89 -7.77 -1.37 -12.36
CA THR A 89 -9.05 -1.31 -11.63
C THR A 89 -9.26 0.01 -10.87
N GLY A 90 -8.19 0.75 -10.60
CA GLY A 90 -8.21 1.94 -9.76
C GLY A 90 -8.40 1.60 -8.28
N ASN A 91 -9.18 2.42 -7.58
CA ASN A 91 -9.44 2.20 -6.15
C ASN A 91 -10.18 0.87 -5.90
N PRO A 92 -9.61 -0.06 -5.10
CA PRO A 92 -10.17 -1.40 -4.91
C PRO A 92 -11.57 -1.42 -4.29
N LEU A 93 -11.85 -0.53 -3.33
CA LEU A 93 -13.18 -0.43 -2.71
C LEU A 93 -14.23 0.02 -3.74
N ARG A 94 -13.93 1.06 -4.50
CA ARG A 94 -14.83 1.55 -5.55
C ARG A 94 -15.08 0.49 -6.62
N TRP A 95 -14.04 -0.24 -7.02
CA TRP A 95 -14.17 -1.36 -7.95
C TRP A 95 -15.08 -2.44 -7.35
N THR A 96 -14.87 -2.85 -6.11
CA THR A 96 -15.68 -3.83 -5.39
C THR A 96 -17.14 -3.43 -5.36
N MET A 97 -17.46 -2.20 -4.96
CA MET A 97 -18.83 -1.70 -4.93
C MET A 97 -19.48 -1.71 -6.31
N THR A 98 -18.71 -1.41 -7.36
CA THR A 98 -19.18 -1.51 -8.75
C THR A 98 -19.50 -2.95 -9.15
N GLN A 99 -18.66 -3.93 -8.76
CA GLN A 99 -18.93 -5.34 -9.07
C GLN A 99 -20.14 -5.86 -8.28
N LEU A 100 -20.26 -5.54 -7.00
CA LEU A 100 -21.40 -5.95 -6.19
C LEU A 100 -22.74 -5.41 -6.74
N ARG A 101 -22.79 -4.14 -7.16
CA ARG A 101 -23.99 -3.56 -7.77
C ARG A 101 -24.38 -4.21 -9.09
N ARG A 102 -23.40 -4.57 -9.90
CA ARG A 102 -23.67 -5.05 -11.27
C ARG A 102 -23.69 -6.56 -11.40
N ARG A 103 -22.98 -7.29 -10.55
CA ARG A 103 -22.63 -8.70 -10.79
C ARG A 103 -22.77 -9.61 -9.58
N LEU A 104 -23.31 -9.14 -8.45
CA LEU A 104 -23.41 -9.98 -7.25
C LEU A 104 -24.07 -11.35 -7.52
N PRO A 105 -25.25 -11.45 -8.22
CA PRO A 105 -25.84 -12.75 -8.49
C PRO A 105 -24.94 -13.67 -9.34
N ALA A 106 -24.28 -13.11 -10.36
CA ALA A 106 -23.36 -13.88 -11.19
C ALA A 106 -22.11 -14.35 -10.41
N MET A 107 -21.60 -13.54 -9.49
CA MET A 107 -20.48 -13.92 -8.64
C MET A 107 -20.88 -15.00 -7.61
N LEU A 108 -22.07 -14.91 -7.05
CA LEU A 108 -22.63 -15.96 -6.17
C LEU A 108 -22.80 -17.28 -6.93
N GLY A 109 -23.35 -17.23 -8.15
CA GLY A 109 -23.46 -18.42 -9.00
C GLY A 109 -22.10 -19.04 -9.29
N ARG A 110 -21.08 -18.24 -9.66
CA ARG A 110 -19.72 -18.72 -9.86
C ARG A 110 -19.11 -19.36 -8.59
N ALA A 111 -19.51 -18.88 -7.42
CA ALA A 111 -19.08 -19.43 -6.14
C ALA A 111 -19.84 -20.72 -5.74
N GLY A 112 -20.81 -21.17 -6.56
CA GLY A 112 -21.63 -22.37 -6.29
C GLY A 112 -22.89 -22.12 -5.47
N TYR A 113 -23.33 -20.85 -5.37
CA TYR A 113 -24.48 -20.44 -4.55
C TYR A 113 -25.64 -19.91 -5.42
N GLU A 114 -25.98 -20.65 -6.48
CA GLU A 114 -27.02 -20.27 -7.46
C GLU A 114 -28.39 -20.03 -6.78
N GLN A 115 -28.74 -20.83 -5.78
CA GLN A 115 -30.02 -20.70 -5.07
C GLN A 115 -30.13 -19.39 -4.27
N ILE A 116 -29.01 -18.93 -3.71
CA ILE A 116 -28.95 -17.63 -3.04
C ILE A 116 -28.98 -16.50 -4.08
N ALA A 117 -28.23 -16.67 -5.18
CA ALA A 117 -28.18 -15.70 -6.26
C ALA A 117 -29.57 -15.38 -6.86
N LEU A 118 -30.44 -16.41 -7.01
CA LEU A 118 -31.81 -16.28 -7.52
C LEU A 118 -32.75 -15.51 -6.57
N GLN A 119 -32.41 -15.42 -5.29
CA GLN A 119 -33.21 -14.74 -4.27
C GLN A 119 -32.79 -13.27 -4.06
N ILE A 120 -31.74 -12.80 -4.74
CA ILE A 120 -31.30 -11.41 -4.64
C ILE A 120 -32.32 -10.48 -5.29
N ASP A 121 -32.94 -9.64 -4.48
CA ASP A 121 -33.86 -8.59 -4.95
C ASP A 121 -33.09 -7.28 -5.19
N PRO A 122 -33.02 -6.78 -6.43
CA PRO A 122 -32.34 -5.52 -6.75
C PRO A 122 -32.89 -4.32 -5.97
N SER A 123 -34.18 -4.31 -5.60
CA SER A 123 -34.79 -3.21 -4.86
C SER A 123 -34.28 -3.12 -3.42
N GLN A 124 -33.89 -4.24 -2.82
CA GLN A 124 -33.26 -4.32 -1.50
C GLN A 124 -31.72 -4.18 -1.60
N LEU A 125 -31.14 -4.69 -2.68
CA LEU A 125 -29.69 -4.70 -2.87
C LEU A 125 -29.11 -3.30 -2.98
N MET A 126 -29.72 -2.42 -3.78
CA MET A 126 -29.13 -1.11 -4.04
C MET A 126 -29.05 -0.24 -2.79
N PRO A 127 -30.11 -0.08 -1.97
CA PRO A 127 -30.02 0.67 -0.71
C PRO A 127 -29.03 0.05 0.28
N ALA A 128 -28.98 -1.29 0.38
CA ALA A 128 -28.02 -1.96 1.26
C ALA A 128 -26.58 -1.69 0.82
N LEU A 129 -26.29 -1.70 -0.48
CA LEU A 129 -24.95 -1.38 -1.00
C LEU A 129 -24.57 0.09 -0.84
N ASP A 130 -25.53 1.01 -0.86
CA ASP A 130 -25.28 2.42 -0.56
C ASP A 130 -24.85 2.59 0.91
N GLU A 131 -25.50 1.87 1.84
CA GLU A 131 -25.09 1.84 3.25
C GLU A 131 -23.72 1.17 3.44
N VAL A 132 -23.48 0.03 2.76
CA VAL A 132 -22.17 -0.65 2.77
C VAL A 132 -21.06 0.29 2.32
N GLU A 133 -21.25 1.00 1.20
CA GLU A 133 -20.24 1.93 0.67
C GLU A 133 -19.98 3.08 1.63
N ALA A 134 -21.02 3.69 2.20
CA ALA A 134 -20.88 4.78 3.15
C ALA A 134 -20.07 4.35 4.39
N LYS A 135 -20.44 3.21 5.02
CA LYS A 135 -19.73 2.68 6.19
C LYS A 135 -18.30 2.21 5.85
N ALA A 136 -18.10 1.60 4.70
CA ALA A 136 -16.77 1.19 4.25
C ALA A 136 -15.85 2.40 4.01
N CYS A 137 -16.35 3.47 3.42
CA CYS A 137 -15.61 4.72 3.24
C CYS A 137 -15.28 5.38 4.59
N GLU A 138 -16.24 5.46 5.50
CA GLU A 138 -16.01 5.98 6.86
C GLU A 138 -14.94 5.15 7.59
N MET A 139 -15.03 3.82 7.51
CA MET A 139 -14.05 2.90 8.10
C MET A 139 -12.66 3.09 7.48
N ALA A 140 -12.58 3.23 6.15
CA ALA A 140 -11.31 3.47 5.44
C ALA A 140 -10.65 4.79 5.87
N ILE A 141 -11.43 5.84 6.13
CA ILE A 141 -10.91 7.13 6.58
C ILE A 141 -10.52 7.09 8.06
N SER A 142 -11.43 6.60 8.92
CA SER A 142 -11.26 6.68 10.39
C SER A 142 -10.23 5.70 10.95
N LYS A 143 -10.06 4.54 10.31
CA LYS A 143 -9.17 3.47 10.81
C LYS A 143 -7.85 3.37 10.06
N ARG A 144 -7.70 4.09 8.95
CA ARG A 144 -6.44 4.10 8.21
C ARG A 144 -5.31 4.55 9.11
N ARG A 145 -4.34 3.68 9.31
CA ARG A 145 -3.09 4.10 9.95
C ARG A 145 -2.43 5.14 9.04
N THR A 146 -2.21 6.31 9.60
CA THR A 146 -1.19 7.19 9.05
C THR A 146 0.13 6.48 9.29
N VAL A 147 0.66 5.82 8.27
CA VAL A 147 2.00 5.25 8.36
C VAL A 147 2.91 6.43 8.68
N ARG A 148 3.50 6.45 9.87
CA ARG A 148 4.58 7.40 10.16
C ARG A 148 5.69 7.06 9.18
N HIS A 149 5.78 7.83 8.09
CA HIS A 149 6.91 7.71 7.20
C HIS A 149 8.12 8.32 7.86
N ASN A 150 9.27 7.76 7.60
CA ASN A 150 10.50 8.36 7.99
C ASN A 150 10.64 9.69 7.26
N ARG A 151 10.77 10.72 8.03
CA ARG A 151 10.91 12.08 7.55
C ARG A 151 12.35 12.58 7.66
N GLY A 152 13.14 11.85 8.42
CA GLY A 152 14.44 12.32 8.89
C GLY A 152 14.30 13.28 10.08
N THR A 153 15.43 13.59 10.70
CA THR A 153 15.54 14.54 11.81
C THR A 153 15.84 15.95 11.33
N ASP A 154 16.36 16.09 10.12
CA ASP A 154 16.69 17.36 9.47
C ASP A 154 16.09 17.39 8.07
N VAL A 155 15.29 18.41 7.75
CA VAL A 155 14.53 18.51 6.49
C VAL A 155 14.94 19.74 5.71
N ILE A 156 15.20 19.57 4.42
CA ILE A 156 15.61 20.61 3.48
C ILE A 156 14.56 20.72 2.38
N GLU A 157 13.92 21.87 2.28
CA GLU A 157 12.93 22.15 1.24
C GLU A 157 13.61 22.32 -0.14
N ALA A 158 13.04 21.66 -1.16
CA ALA A 158 13.56 21.70 -2.52
C ALA A 158 12.39 21.75 -3.55
N GLY A 159 11.54 22.78 -3.42
CA GLY A 159 10.36 22.99 -4.28
C GLY A 159 9.19 22.10 -3.88
N ASN A 160 8.74 21.24 -4.80
CA ASN A 160 7.64 20.31 -4.54
C ASN A 160 8.08 19.00 -3.87
N ILE A 161 9.37 18.90 -3.54
CA ILE A 161 9.92 17.81 -2.72
C ILE A 161 10.72 18.35 -1.55
N ARG A 162 11.07 17.47 -0.64
CA ARG A 162 11.94 17.74 0.51
C ARG A 162 12.95 16.61 0.64
N PHE A 163 14.16 16.93 1.08
CA PHE A 163 15.16 15.95 1.50
C PHE A 163 15.15 15.86 3.01
N GLY A 164 14.82 14.70 3.55
CA GLY A 164 14.97 14.40 4.95
C GLY A 164 16.26 13.65 5.20
N LEU A 165 17.00 14.02 6.24
CA LEU A 165 18.27 13.41 6.64
C LEU A 165 18.15 12.87 8.06
N GLU A 166 18.72 11.71 8.31
CA GLU A 166 18.89 11.17 9.67
C GLU A 166 20.08 10.21 9.77
N MET A 167 20.67 10.12 10.96
CA MET A 167 21.53 9.00 11.30
C MET A 167 20.68 7.84 11.80
N ARG A 168 20.78 6.69 11.14
CA ARG A 168 20.04 5.48 11.53
C ARG A 168 20.97 4.44 12.09
N VAL A 169 20.49 3.78 13.15
CA VAL A 169 21.08 2.55 13.68
C VAL A 169 20.21 1.39 13.24
N ALA A 170 20.77 0.48 12.48
CA ALA A 170 20.10 -0.74 12.03
C ALA A 170 20.53 -1.94 12.89
N GLY A 171 19.81 -3.05 12.77
CA GLY A 171 20.16 -4.27 13.49
C GLY A 171 21.56 -4.80 13.12
N GLN A 172 22.13 -5.64 13.97
CA GLN A 172 23.44 -6.30 13.76
C GLN A 172 24.64 -5.32 13.65
N GLY A 173 24.54 -4.16 14.27
CA GLY A 173 25.61 -3.18 14.26
C GLY A 173 25.80 -2.41 12.96
N ASP A 174 24.85 -2.50 12.04
CA ASP A 174 24.82 -1.68 10.84
C ASP A 174 24.19 -0.30 11.11
N GLY A 175 24.34 0.61 10.18
CA GLY A 175 23.78 1.96 10.24
C GLY A 175 24.56 2.93 9.38
N GLY A 176 24.08 4.15 9.34
CA GLY A 176 24.65 5.22 8.55
C GLY A 176 23.66 6.32 8.30
N ILE A 177 24.02 7.23 7.39
CA ILE A 177 23.12 8.29 6.96
C ILE A 177 21.99 7.72 6.11
N ALA A 178 20.77 8.16 6.36
CA ALA A 178 19.63 7.91 5.50
C ALA A 178 19.16 9.22 4.85
N ILE A 179 18.78 9.14 3.57
CA ILE A 179 18.18 10.24 2.81
C ILE A 179 16.77 9.83 2.44
N HIS A 180 15.80 10.63 2.82
CA HIS A 180 14.40 10.49 2.45
C HIS A 180 14.02 11.55 1.43
N VAL A 181 13.43 11.15 0.30
CA VAL A 181 12.81 12.09 -0.63
C VAL A 181 11.32 12.10 -0.33
N LEU A 182 10.83 13.24 0.14
CA LEU A 182 9.46 13.46 0.56
C LEU A 182 8.72 14.31 -0.47
N GLY A 183 7.42 14.11 -0.63
CA GLY A 183 6.56 14.94 -1.47
C GLY A 183 5.12 14.86 -1.01
N ASP A 184 4.27 15.78 -1.48
CA ASP A 184 2.87 15.80 -1.12
C ASP A 184 2.01 15.06 -2.14
N ILE A 185 1.28 14.06 -1.68
CA ILE A 185 0.32 13.29 -2.47
C ILE A 185 -1.06 13.42 -1.82
N ALA A 186 -2.01 13.96 -2.57
CA ALA A 186 -3.38 14.18 -2.09
C ALA A 186 -3.44 14.93 -0.74
N GLY A 187 -2.56 15.92 -0.54
CA GLY A 187 -2.49 16.74 0.68
C GLY A 187 -1.80 16.06 1.87
N GLN A 188 -1.15 14.93 1.65
CA GLN A 188 -0.36 14.24 2.67
C GLN A 188 1.10 14.16 2.25
N GLU A 189 2.02 14.43 3.18
CA GLU A 189 3.45 14.20 2.97
C GLU A 189 3.71 12.69 2.91
N ILE A 190 4.36 12.24 1.84
CA ILE A 190 4.69 10.84 1.59
C ILE A 190 6.19 10.71 1.33
N GLU A 191 6.80 9.67 1.88
CA GLU A 191 8.15 9.25 1.56
C GLU A 191 8.14 8.53 0.20
N LEU A 192 8.69 9.19 -0.82
CA LEU A 192 8.66 8.74 -2.21
C LEU A 192 9.82 7.80 -2.54
N LEU A 193 11.01 8.12 -2.00
CA LEU A 193 12.23 7.32 -2.09
C LEU A 193 12.93 7.34 -0.74
N ALA A 194 13.66 6.28 -0.43
CA ALA A 194 14.57 6.22 0.71
C ALA A 194 15.92 5.66 0.29
N PHE A 195 17.00 6.21 0.80
CA PHE A 195 18.37 5.76 0.59
C PHE A 195 19.00 5.48 1.94
N ASP A 196 19.15 4.21 2.28
CA ASP A 196 19.81 3.74 3.49
C ASP A 196 21.29 3.52 3.17
N CYS A 197 22.10 4.60 3.34
CA CYS A 197 23.52 4.61 3.04
C CYS A 197 24.31 3.94 4.17
N PHE A 198 23.96 2.70 4.49
CA PHE A 198 24.52 1.94 5.62
C PHE A 198 25.91 1.39 5.32
N ARG A 199 26.65 1.08 6.39
CA ARG A 199 28.04 0.62 6.28
C ARG A 199 28.16 -0.81 5.78
N ILE A 200 27.19 -1.71 6.16
CA ILE A 200 27.27 -3.14 5.86
C ILE A 200 26.36 -3.49 4.69
N TYR A 201 25.09 -3.09 4.75
CA TYR A 201 24.08 -3.39 3.76
C TYR A 201 23.44 -2.11 3.17
N PRO A 202 24.20 -1.30 2.42
CA PRO A 202 23.62 -0.12 1.78
C PRO A 202 22.59 -0.52 0.74
N HIS A 203 21.48 0.19 0.74
CA HIS A 203 20.37 -0.06 -0.18
C HIS A 203 19.49 1.18 -0.33
N TYR A 204 18.60 1.15 -1.30
CA TYR A 204 17.60 2.19 -1.48
C TYR A 204 16.24 1.58 -1.86
N HIS A 205 15.18 2.37 -1.68
CA HIS A 205 13.81 1.94 -1.89
C HIS A 205 13.11 2.83 -2.89
N TYR A 206 12.39 2.21 -3.83
CA TYR A 206 11.37 2.84 -4.63
C TYR A 206 10.03 2.69 -3.94
N GLY A 207 9.36 3.81 -3.69
CA GLY A 207 8.04 3.83 -3.08
C GLY A 207 7.97 3.09 -1.74
N PRO A 208 8.73 3.50 -0.68
CA PRO A 208 8.77 2.80 0.60
C PRO A 208 7.39 2.56 1.22
N ARG A 209 6.41 3.38 0.84
CA ARG A 209 5.04 3.34 1.38
C ARG A 209 4.04 2.54 0.53
N TYR A 210 4.46 2.08 -0.66
CA TYR A 210 3.61 1.32 -1.57
C TYR A 210 4.29 0.04 -2.05
N LYS A 211 5.18 0.17 -3.03
CA LYS A 211 5.87 -0.98 -3.63
C LYS A 211 6.99 -1.53 -2.75
N ASN A 212 7.61 -0.65 -1.99
CA ASN A 212 8.79 -0.92 -1.15
C ASN A 212 9.84 -1.78 -1.87
N GLU A 213 10.08 -1.47 -3.15
CA GLU A 213 11.08 -2.18 -3.95
C GLU A 213 12.47 -1.82 -3.45
N ARG A 214 13.15 -2.78 -2.83
CA ARG A 214 14.48 -2.60 -2.23
C ARG A 214 15.56 -3.03 -3.22
N ILE A 215 16.55 -2.16 -3.43
CA ILE A 215 17.71 -2.41 -4.29
C ILE A 215 18.98 -2.29 -3.44
N TYR A 216 19.73 -3.39 -3.32
CA TYR A 216 21.01 -3.38 -2.61
C TYR A 216 22.13 -2.84 -3.49
N LEU A 217 23.07 -2.13 -2.88
CA LEU A 217 24.28 -1.65 -3.51
C LEU A 217 25.45 -2.60 -3.21
N ASP A 218 26.18 -2.96 -4.26
CA ASP A 218 27.44 -3.70 -4.08
C ASP A 218 28.53 -2.74 -3.60
N LYS A 219 29.00 -2.92 -2.38
CA LYS A 219 30.02 -2.08 -1.76
C LYS A 219 31.37 -2.09 -2.47
N THR A 220 31.66 -3.14 -3.21
CA THR A 220 32.89 -3.19 -4.03
C THR A 220 32.84 -2.18 -5.16
N LEU A 221 31.64 -1.97 -5.72
CA LEU A 221 31.41 -1.02 -6.82
C LEU A 221 30.99 0.36 -6.31
N VAL A 222 30.36 0.42 -5.14
CA VAL A 222 29.85 1.63 -4.47
C VAL A 222 30.43 1.71 -3.05
N PRO A 223 31.70 2.09 -2.92
CA PRO A 223 32.35 2.15 -1.60
C PRO A 223 31.79 3.25 -0.69
N ASP A 224 31.25 4.32 -1.26
CA ASP A 224 30.55 5.42 -0.57
C ASP A 224 29.10 5.51 -1.05
N PRO A 225 28.15 4.87 -0.35
CA PRO A 225 26.74 4.88 -0.73
C PRO A 225 26.08 6.25 -0.66
N PHE A 226 26.52 7.11 0.28
CA PHE A 226 25.96 8.46 0.40
C PHE A 226 26.37 9.32 -0.80
N LYS A 227 27.67 9.35 -1.12
CA LYS A 227 28.15 10.04 -2.30
C LYS A 227 27.46 9.53 -3.57
N TRP A 228 27.33 8.22 -3.70
CA TRP A 228 26.64 7.61 -4.85
C TRP A 228 25.21 8.13 -4.97
N ALA A 229 24.42 8.16 -3.89
CA ALA A 229 23.05 8.64 -3.90
C ALA A 229 22.97 10.11 -4.36
N VAL A 230 23.81 10.97 -3.78
CA VAL A 230 23.88 12.38 -4.18
C VAL A 230 24.32 12.56 -5.63
N ASP A 231 25.25 11.75 -6.11
CA ASP A 231 25.68 11.75 -7.52
C ASP A 231 24.54 11.37 -8.47
N GLN A 232 23.61 10.47 -8.07
CA GLN A 232 22.41 10.20 -8.89
C GLN A 232 21.51 11.44 -8.99
N PHE A 233 21.35 12.20 -7.89
CA PHE A 233 20.57 13.45 -7.90
C PHE A 233 21.25 14.53 -8.77
N LYS A 234 22.57 14.71 -8.63
CA LYS A 234 23.37 15.62 -9.45
C LYS A 234 23.34 15.26 -10.94
N ALA A 235 23.21 13.97 -11.25
CA ALA A 235 23.10 13.48 -12.61
C ALA A 235 21.68 13.61 -13.19
N GLY A 236 20.74 14.28 -12.50
CA GLY A 236 19.37 14.51 -12.96
C GLY A 236 18.51 13.24 -13.03
N LYS A 237 18.83 12.19 -12.25
CA LYS A 237 18.06 10.94 -12.30
C LYS A 237 16.81 10.92 -11.43
N LEU A 238 16.62 11.92 -10.58
CA LEU A 238 15.50 11.97 -9.64
C LEU A 238 14.13 11.88 -10.31
N PRO A 239 13.83 12.56 -11.45
CA PRO A 239 12.55 12.42 -12.14
C PRO A 239 12.27 10.99 -12.59
N ALA A 240 13.27 10.30 -13.15
CA ALA A 240 13.13 8.91 -13.58
C ALA A 240 12.93 7.96 -12.38
N MET A 241 13.62 8.22 -11.26
CA MET A 241 13.47 7.44 -10.03
C MET A 241 12.07 7.60 -9.42
N LEU A 242 11.55 8.82 -9.37
CA LEU A 242 10.19 9.10 -8.89
C LEU A 242 9.12 8.47 -9.79
N THR A 243 9.30 8.53 -11.10
CA THR A 243 8.41 7.86 -12.06
C THR A 243 8.38 6.35 -11.83
N ARG A 244 9.54 5.71 -11.66
CA ARG A 244 9.65 4.29 -11.32
C ARG A 244 9.00 3.95 -9.98
N ALA A 245 9.13 4.83 -9.00
CA ALA A 245 8.50 4.69 -7.70
C ALA A 245 6.96 4.79 -7.74
N GLY A 246 6.38 5.25 -8.87
CA GLY A 246 4.93 5.39 -9.05
C GLY A 246 4.41 6.81 -8.87
N TYR A 247 5.29 7.82 -8.90
CA TYR A 247 4.95 9.23 -8.69
C TYR A 247 5.25 10.12 -9.92
N PRO A 248 4.73 9.79 -11.12
CA PRO A 248 5.04 10.54 -12.34
C PRO A 248 4.59 12.00 -12.28
N THR A 249 3.50 12.30 -11.58
CA THR A 249 3.00 13.67 -11.43
C THR A 249 3.96 14.53 -10.60
N VAL A 250 4.53 13.98 -9.52
CA VAL A 250 5.56 14.67 -8.72
C VAL A 250 6.81 14.86 -9.56
N ALA A 251 7.23 13.83 -10.30
CA ALA A 251 8.39 13.87 -11.16
C ALA A 251 8.28 14.97 -12.23
N ALA A 252 7.11 15.13 -12.86
CA ALA A 252 6.86 16.13 -13.88
C ALA A 252 6.85 17.58 -13.35
N ALA A 253 6.64 17.76 -12.04
CA ALA A 253 6.58 19.06 -11.39
C ALA A 253 7.89 19.45 -10.67
N LEU A 254 8.98 18.68 -10.85
CA LEU A 254 10.26 18.98 -10.22
C LEU A 254 10.89 20.25 -10.80
N ASP A 255 11.39 21.10 -9.93
CA ASP A 255 12.32 22.17 -10.27
C ASP A 255 13.77 21.66 -10.13
N GLU A 256 14.31 21.11 -11.20
CA GLU A 256 15.66 20.52 -11.21
C GLU A 256 16.75 21.54 -10.87
N GLY A 257 16.55 22.82 -11.23
CA GLY A 257 17.50 23.89 -10.92
C GLY A 257 17.54 24.20 -9.43
N LEU A 258 16.36 24.29 -8.79
CA LEU A 258 16.25 24.48 -7.35
C LEU A 258 16.83 23.27 -6.59
N ILE A 259 16.52 22.06 -7.04
CA ILE A 259 17.04 20.82 -6.45
C ILE A 259 18.56 20.82 -6.51
N ALA A 260 19.15 21.07 -7.69
CA ALA A 260 20.60 21.12 -7.86
C ALA A 260 21.25 22.17 -6.93
N GLY A 261 20.60 23.31 -6.73
CA GLY A 261 21.04 24.37 -5.81
C GLY A 261 20.99 23.95 -4.33
N LYS A 262 20.14 22.98 -3.98
CA LYS A 262 20.00 22.46 -2.60
C LYS A 262 20.93 21.29 -2.26
N LEU A 263 21.47 20.59 -3.25
CA LEU A 263 22.33 19.43 -2.99
C LEU A 263 23.60 19.76 -2.17
N PRO A 264 24.29 20.91 -2.34
CA PRO A 264 25.41 21.27 -1.45
C PRO A 264 24.99 21.40 0.03
N GLU A 265 23.77 21.88 0.32
CA GLU A 265 23.22 21.97 1.66
C GLU A 265 22.94 20.56 2.22
N VAL A 266 22.39 19.65 1.40
CA VAL A 266 22.18 18.23 1.75
C VAL A 266 23.50 17.57 2.13
N GLU A 267 24.55 17.76 1.33
CA GLU A 267 25.89 17.20 1.59
C GLU A 267 26.49 17.75 2.90
N ALA A 268 26.42 19.06 3.08
CA ALA A 268 27.00 19.71 4.27
C ALA A 268 26.33 19.24 5.57
N ARG A 269 24.99 19.16 5.59
CA ARG A 269 24.25 18.70 6.77
C ARG A 269 24.46 17.22 7.05
N ALA A 270 24.48 16.38 6.02
CA ALA A 270 24.77 14.95 6.17
C ALA A 270 26.20 14.72 6.71
N HIS A 271 27.20 15.44 6.21
CA HIS A 271 28.56 15.35 6.73
C HIS A 271 28.66 15.80 8.20
N ALA A 272 27.93 16.83 8.60
CA ALA A 272 27.86 17.26 9.99
C ALA A 272 27.29 16.15 10.92
N MET A 273 26.24 15.43 10.43
CA MET A 273 25.69 14.29 11.17
C MET A 273 26.65 13.11 11.32
N LEU A 274 27.54 12.90 10.32
CA LEU A 274 28.54 11.83 10.38
C LEU A 274 29.70 12.14 11.34
N GLN A 275 29.86 13.39 11.74
CA GLN A 275 30.92 13.86 12.65
C GLN A 275 30.46 14.02 14.11
N ALA A 276 29.13 14.01 14.33
CA ALA A 276 28.50 14.13 15.65
C ALA A 276 28.40 12.78 16.36
#